data_a99bc86d0aa10175aa541a4677d1a9ab
#
_entry.id   a99bc86d0aa10175aa541a4677d1a9ab
#
_cell.length_a   1.000
_cell.length_b   1.000
_cell.length_c   1.000
_cell.angle_alpha   90.00
_cell.angle_beta   90.00
_cell.angle_gamma   90.00
#
_symmetry.space_group_name_H-M   'P 1'
#
loop_
_entity.id
_entity.type
_entity.pdbx_description
1 polymer ?
#
loop_
_entity_poly.entity_id
_entity_poly.type
_entity_poly.pdbx_seq_one_letter_code
_entity_poly.pdbx_strand_id
1 'polypeptide(L)'
;MYRYSFIIFVLIFFNCSDNKNKFSTSKKYVNDISEKVEIFRDNWGINHIYAENQNDLFFAQGYAAAKDRLFQFEIWRRQALGNLSEILGSKELDRDIGVRLFKFRGNIDDELNHYHPDGKQIIEAFVSGVNAYIEEILKTPKKLPLPFKMLGIKPQKWTPEVVISRHQGLLGNIGQELQIGRAVAILGEKKVNELLWFHPKEPKIELDKKINKQLLFENILKPYFDFRKDVKFEKEDLIERYQDKESLGITNFINDKAEDSLQIGSNNWVVSGSKTKDKNTYMAN
;
A
#
# COMPACT_ATOMS: atom_id res chain seq x y z
N MET A 1 -56.87 59.12 27.37
CA MET A 1 -56.43 58.30 26.17
C MET A 1 -55.15 57.56 26.52
N TYR A 2 -55.28 56.31 26.94
CA TYR A 2 -54.10 55.46 27.27
C TYR A 2 -53.74 54.58 26.07
N ARG A 3 -52.56 54.75 25.53
CA ARG A 3 -51.95 53.89 24.49
C ARG A 3 -51.26 52.69 25.16
N TYR A 4 -51.84 51.54 25.06
CA TYR A 4 -51.17 50.29 25.45
C TYR A 4 -50.18 49.87 24.33
N SER A 5 -48.87 49.92 24.64
CA SER A 5 -47.80 49.40 23.80
C SER A 5 -47.67 47.91 24.08
N PHE A 6 -48.03 47.07 23.11
CA PHE A 6 -47.91 45.60 23.20
C PHE A 6 -46.52 45.20 22.79
N ILE A 7 -45.66 44.84 23.75
CA ILE A 7 -44.31 44.29 23.48
C ILE A 7 -44.49 42.80 23.26
N ILE A 8 -44.29 42.34 21.99
CA ILE A 8 -44.25 40.93 21.63
C ILE A 8 -42.84 40.43 21.92
N PHE A 9 -42.71 39.60 22.96
CA PHE A 9 -41.47 38.90 23.31
C PHE A 9 -41.36 37.66 22.42
N VAL A 10 -40.55 37.73 21.33
CA VAL A 10 -40.25 36.56 20.50
C VAL A 10 -39.20 35.72 21.21
N LEU A 11 -39.62 34.64 21.86
CA LEU A 11 -38.72 33.59 22.37
C LEU A 11 -38.17 32.81 21.19
N ILE A 12 -36.92 33.13 20.81
CA ILE A 12 -36.15 32.31 19.88
C ILE A 12 -35.67 31.08 20.65
N PHE A 13 -36.39 29.98 20.49
CA PHE A 13 -35.86 28.68 20.92
C PHE A 13 -34.69 28.31 20.03
N PHE A 14 -33.45 28.51 20.50
CA PHE A 14 -32.29 27.83 19.95
C PHE A 14 -32.48 26.34 20.21
N ASN A 15 -32.99 25.63 19.21
CA ASN A 15 -32.88 24.19 19.14
C ASN A 15 -31.41 23.86 18.95
N CYS A 16 -30.67 23.64 20.04
CA CYS A 16 -29.44 22.92 20.04
C CYS A 16 -29.80 21.50 19.56
N SER A 17 -29.73 21.25 18.26
CA SER A 17 -29.73 19.88 17.77
C SER A 17 -28.44 19.23 18.28
N ASP A 18 -28.57 18.44 19.32
CA ASP A 18 -27.56 17.45 19.67
C ASP A 18 -27.28 16.64 18.39
N ASN A 19 -26.17 16.95 17.76
CA ASN A 19 -25.64 16.18 16.67
C ASN A 19 -25.11 14.88 17.29
N LYS A 20 -26.02 14.04 17.80
CA LYS A 20 -25.70 12.68 18.19
C LYS A 20 -25.18 12.02 16.93
N ASN A 21 -23.88 11.81 16.86
CA ASN A 21 -23.24 10.97 15.88
C ASN A 21 -24.05 9.67 15.79
N LYS A 22 -24.92 9.57 14.79
CA LYS A 22 -25.69 8.36 14.54
C LYS A 22 -24.71 7.33 14.01
N PHE A 23 -24.18 6.50 14.90
CA PHE A 23 -23.46 5.31 14.48
C PHE A 23 -24.38 4.47 13.59
N SER A 24 -23.99 4.27 12.34
CA SER A 24 -24.72 3.37 11.46
C SER A 24 -24.20 1.96 11.66
N THR A 25 -25.07 1.05 12.08
CA THR A 25 -24.72 -0.37 12.21
C THR A 25 -25.27 -1.13 11.00
N SER A 26 -24.43 -1.96 10.39
CA SER A 26 -24.87 -2.91 9.36
C SER A 26 -24.43 -4.32 9.74
N LYS A 27 -25.30 -5.30 9.48
CA LYS A 27 -24.99 -6.72 9.64
C LYS A 27 -24.81 -7.35 8.27
N LYS A 28 -23.81 -8.21 8.14
CA LYS A 28 -23.57 -9.00 6.94
C LYS A 28 -23.35 -10.46 7.33
N TYR A 29 -23.75 -11.34 6.46
CA TYR A 29 -23.51 -12.78 6.58
C TYR A 29 -22.54 -13.16 5.47
N VAL A 30 -21.46 -13.81 5.84
CA VAL A 30 -20.39 -14.26 4.94
C VAL A 30 -20.09 -15.72 5.28
N ASN A 31 -19.95 -16.56 4.26
CA ASN A 31 -19.76 -18.00 4.48
C ASN A 31 -18.36 -18.38 4.99
N ASP A 32 -17.38 -17.48 4.79
CA ASP A 32 -15.97 -17.74 5.08
C ASP A 32 -15.55 -17.39 6.51
N ILE A 33 -16.48 -16.99 7.37
CA ILE A 33 -16.25 -16.74 8.80
C ILE A 33 -17.05 -17.76 9.63
N SER A 34 -16.45 -18.22 10.72
CA SER A 34 -17.05 -19.23 11.60
C SER A 34 -17.83 -18.63 12.77
N GLU A 35 -17.37 -17.49 13.28
CA GLU A 35 -17.92 -16.83 14.45
C GLU A 35 -18.22 -15.36 14.16
N LYS A 36 -18.89 -14.70 15.10
CA LYS A 36 -19.21 -13.27 14.98
C LYS A 36 -17.96 -12.42 15.00
N VAL A 37 -17.83 -11.51 14.00
CA VAL A 37 -16.79 -10.46 13.99
C VAL A 37 -17.46 -9.09 14.09
N GLU A 38 -16.89 -8.22 14.90
CA GLU A 38 -17.31 -6.82 15.01
C GLU A 38 -16.20 -5.90 14.51
N ILE A 39 -16.56 -4.98 13.61
CA ILE A 39 -15.66 -3.95 13.09
C ILE A 39 -16.24 -2.60 13.47
N PHE A 40 -15.54 -1.88 14.34
CA PHE A 40 -15.86 -0.51 14.72
C PHE A 40 -14.93 0.44 14.02
N ARG A 41 -15.49 1.45 13.37
CA ARG A 41 -14.70 2.53 12.79
C ARG A 41 -14.81 3.75 13.68
N ASP A 42 -13.69 4.24 14.18
CA ASP A 42 -13.62 5.44 15.01
C ASP A 42 -13.74 6.73 14.18
N ASN A 43 -13.69 7.88 14.86
CA ASN A 43 -13.79 9.19 14.23
C ASN A 43 -12.58 9.54 13.32
N TRP A 44 -11.47 8.83 13.46
CA TRP A 44 -10.28 8.96 12.64
C TRP A 44 -10.31 8.04 11.41
N GLY A 45 -11.34 7.20 11.32
CA GLY A 45 -11.49 6.22 10.25
C GLY A 45 -10.70 4.92 10.48
N ILE A 46 -10.15 4.71 11.68
CA ILE A 46 -9.41 3.49 12.03
C ILE A 46 -10.40 2.37 12.32
N ASN A 47 -10.14 1.20 11.75
CA ASN A 47 -10.93 0.00 11.99
C ASN A 47 -10.40 -0.74 13.23
N HIS A 48 -11.28 -0.94 14.21
CA HIS A 48 -11.04 -1.79 15.39
C HIS A 48 -11.79 -3.09 15.17
N ILE A 49 -11.08 -4.21 15.07
CA ILE A 49 -11.62 -5.52 14.70
C ILE A 49 -11.58 -6.43 15.92
N TYR A 50 -12.72 -7.00 16.28
CA TYR A 50 -12.89 -7.95 17.36
C TYR A 50 -13.42 -9.26 16.80
N ALA A 51 -12.69 -10.34 17.00
CA ALA A 51 -13.01 -11.68 16.53
C ALA A 51 -12.67 -12.73 17.60
N GLU A 52 -13.37 -13.86 17.60
CA GLU A 52 -13.17 -14.96 18.56
C GLU A 52 -11.98 -15.86 18.16
N ASN A 53 -11.56 -15.82 16.90
CA ASN A 53 -10.45 -16.63 16.39
C ASN A 53 -9.60 -15.87 15.36
N GLN A 54 -8.40 -16.38 15.14
CA GLN A 54 -7.40 -15.78 14.25
C GLN A 54 -7.85 -15.74 12.78
N ASN A 55 -8.50 -16.79 12.30
CA ASN A 55 -8.94 -16.87 10.91
C ASN A 55 -9.95 -15.77 10.57
N ASP A 56 -10.97 -15.63 11.41
CA ASP A 56 -12.01 -14.62 11.25
C ASP A 56 -11.47 -13.20 11.41
N LEU A 57 -10.45 -13.01 12.29
CA LEU A 57 -9.74 -11.74 12.46
C LEU A 57 -9.07 -11.30 11.16
N PHE A 58 -8.26 -12.17 10.55
CA PHE A 58 -7.53 -11.82 9.34
C PHE A 58 -8.43 -11.73 8.11
N PHE A 59 -9.50 -12.53 8.06
CA PHE A 59 -10.56 -12.32 7.07
C PHE A 59 -11.16 -10.91 7.16
N ALA A 60 -11.57 -10.50 8.35
CA ALA A 60 -12.16 -9.19 8.57
C ALA A 60 -11.17 -8.04 8.27
N GLN A 61 -9.89 -8.23 8.57
CA GLN A 61 -8.84 -7.28 8.22
C GLN A 61 -8.72 -7.14 6.70
N GLY A 62 -8.68 -8.25 5.95
CA GLY A 62 -8.61 -8.23 4.49
C GLY A 62 -9.84 -7.55 3.87
N TYR A 63 -11.03 -7.87 4.36
CA TYR A 63 -12.28 -7.26 3.93
C TYR A 63 -12.30 -5.74 4.18
N ALA A 64 -11.94 -5.29 5.39
CA ALA A 64 -11.92 -3.88 5.76
C ALA A 64 -10.87 -3.10 4.94
N ALA A 65 -9.67 -3.65 4.76
CA ALA A 65 -8.61 -3.04 3.98
C ALA A 65 -9.01 -2.90 2.49
N ALA A 66 -9.61 -3.94 1.90
CA ALA A 66 -10.11 -3.87 0.53
C ALA A 66 -11.25 -2.85 0.38
N LYS A 67 -12.15 -2.76 1.36
CA LYS A 67 -13.22 -1.77 1.37
C LYS A 67 -12.70 -0.34 1.37
N ASP A 68 -11.61 -0.07 2.08
CA ASP A 68 -11.03 1.27 2.19
C ASP A 68 -10.12 1.62 1.01
N ARG A 69 -9.43 0.64 0.42
CA ARG A 69 -8.32 0.86 -0.51
C ARG A 69 -8.41 0.03 -1.78
N LEU A 70 -9.62 -0.30 -2.25
CA LEU A 70 -9.84 -1.24 -3.36
C LEU A 70 -9.02 -0.91 -4.61
N PHE A 71 -8.94 0.36 -5.00
CA PHE A 71 -8.18 0.76 -6.18
C PHE A 71 -6.68 0.53 -6.01
N GLN A 72 -6.14 0.86 -4.83
CA GLN A 72 -4.74 0.57 -4.52
C GLN A 72 -4.46 -0.95 -4.54
N PHE A 73 -5.39 -1.75 -4.01
CA PHE A 73 -5.29 -3.21 -4.05
C PHE A 73 -5.24 -3.73 -5.48
N GLU A 74 -6.05 -3.22 -6.40
CA GLU A 74 -6.00 -3.62 -7.80
C GLU A 74 -4.67 -3.24 -8.46
N ILE A 75 -4.17 -2.02 -8.23
CA ILE A 75 -2.87 -1.60 -8.76
C ILE A 75 -1.74 -2.45 -8.17
N TRP A 76 -1.75 -2.72 -6.86
CA TRP A 76 -0.75 -3.59 -6.22
C TRP A 76 -0.80 -5.02 -6.75
N ARG A 77 -1.99 -5.56 -6.99
CA ARG A 77 -2.14 -6.88 -7.60
C ARG A 77 -1.49 -6.93 -8.98
N ARG A 78 -1.72 -5.91 -9.80
CA ARG A 78 -1.12 -5.81 -11.14
C ARG A 78 0.39 -5.63 -11.08
N GLN A 79 0.88 -4.81 -10.16
CA GLN A 79 2.31 -4.67 -9.91
C GLN A 79 2.93 -6.00 -9.46
N ALA A 80 2.27 -6.74 -8.55
CA ALA A 80 2.79 -8.02 -8.05
C ALA A 80 2.85 -9.11 -9.13
N LEU A 81 1.92 -9.08 -10.09
CA LEU A 81 1.81 -10.08 -11.17
C LEU A 81 2.56 -9.68 -12.45
N GLY A 82 2.97 -8.41 -12.58
CA GLY A 82 3.60 -7.89 -13.79
C GLY A 82 2.64 -7.86 -14.99
N ASN A 83 1.46 -7.26 -14.78
CA ASN A 83 0.45 -7.08 -15.81
C ASN A 83 -0.22 -5.70 -15.77
N LEU A 84 0.55 -4.68 -15.36
CA LEU A 84 0.06 -3.30 -15.33
C LEU A 84 -0.12 -2.73 -16.74
N SER A 85 0.68 -3.19 -17.71
CA SER A 85 0.56 -2.81 -19.12
C SER A 85 -0.79 -3.19 -19.77
N GLU A 86 -1.56 -4.13 -19.19
CA GLU A 86 -2.92 -4.41 -19.65
C GLU A 86 -3.86 -3.21 -19.54
N ILE A 87 -3.59 -2.29 -18.61
CA ILE A 87 -4.45 -1.13 -18.37
C ILE A 87 -3.78 0.21 -18.68
N LEU A 88 -2.46 0.29 -18.69
CA LEU A 88 -1.70 1.52 -18.94
C LEU A 88 -0.86 1.48 -20.24
N GLY A 89 -0.98 0.39 -21.00
CA GLY A 89 -0.32 0.27 -22.29
C GLY A 89 1.19 0.02 -22.22
N SER A 90 1.85 0.20 -23.35
CA SER A 90 3.27 -0.13 -23.55
C SER A 90 4.25 0.63 -22.65
N LYS A 91 3.85 1.77 -22.09
CA LYS A 91 4.69 2.54 -21.16
C LYS A 91 5.05 1.77 -19.88
N GLU A 92 4.24 0.79 -19.51
CA GLU A 92 4.46 -0.06 -18.34
C GLU A 92 5.07 -1.43 -18.68
N LEU A 93 5.41 -1.70 -19.95
CA LEU A 93 5.95 -2.99 -20.38
C LEU A 93 7.29 -3.31 -19.71
N ASP A 94 8.22 -2.36 -19.64
CA ASP A 94 9.51 -2.56 -18.98
C ASP A 94 9.35 -2.87 -17.49
N ARG A 95 8.37 -2.25 -16.84
CA ARG A 95 7.99 -2.56 -15.45
C ARG A 95 7.52 -4.00 -15.33
N ASP A 96 6.59 -4.42 -16.18
CA ASP A 96 6.03 -5.78 -16.13
C ASP A 96 7.09 -6.84 -16.41
N ILE A 97 8.02 -6.57 -17.32
CA ILE A 97 9.20 -7.43 -17.57
C ILE A 97 10.06 -7.52 -16.30
N GLY A 98 10.37 -6.39 -15.67
CA GLY A 98 11.14 -6.34 -14.42
C GLY A 98 10.44 -7.11 -13.30
N VAL A 99 9.14 -6.89 -13.08
CA VAL A 99 8.36 -7.65 -12.09
C VAL A 99 8.45 -9.14 -12.33
N ARG A 100 8.22 -9.60 -13.56
CA ARG A 100 8.26 -11.03 -13.93
C ARG A 100 9.66 -11.62 -13.79
N LEU A 101 10.70 -10.82 -13.99
CA LEU A 101 12.10 -11.25 -13.78
C LEU A 101 12.38 -11.49 -12.29
N PHE A 102 11.91 -10.62 -11.40
CA PHE A 102 12.15 -10.67 -9.95
C PHE A 102 11.03 -11.37 -9.16
N LYS A 103 9.98 -11.81 -9.81
CA LYS A 103 8.86 -12.51 -9.18
C LYS A 103 9.34 -13.76 -8.43
N PHE A 104 8.72 -14.04 -7.27
CA PHE A 104 8.95 -15.27 -6.53
C PHE A 104 8.63 -16.51 -7.40
N ARG A 105 9.52 -17.50 -7.37
CA ARG A 105 9.42 -18.76 -8.14
C ARG A 105 9.62 -20.02 -7.30
N GLY A 106 9.70 -19.85 -5.98
CA GLY A 106 9.81 -20.98 -5.06
C GLY A 106 8.50 -21.71 -4.83
N ASN A 107 8.51 -22.64 -3.89
CA ASN A 107 7.31 -23.28 -3.41
C ASN A 107 6.49 -22.25 -2.57
N ILE A 108 5.28 -21.95 -3.02
CA ILE A 108 4.41 -20.97 -2.35
C ILE A 108 4.03 -21.44 -0.94
N ASP A 109 3.74 -22.73 -0.75
CA ASP A 109 3.35 -23.26 0.56
C ASP A 109 4.48 -23.14 1.59
N ASP A 110 5.71 -23.39 1.18
CA ASP A 110 6.88 -23.23 2.04
C ASP A 110 7.10 -21.74 2.38
N GLU A 111 6.96 -20.86 1.41
CA GLU A 111 7.13 -19.42 1.61
C GLU A 111 6.04 -18.83 2.52
N LEU A 112 4.79 -19.26 2.38
CA LEU A 112 3.68 -18.79 3.22
C LEU A 112 3.93 -19.06 4.71
N ASN A 113 4.58 -20.17 5.05
CA ASN A 113 4.89 -20.56 6.43
C ASN A 113 6.30 -20.15 6.87
N HIS A 114 7.09 -19.49 6.01
CA HIS A 114 8.47 -19.14 6.32
C HIS A 114 8.61 -18.23 7.55
N TYR A 115 7.74 -17.23 7.67
CA TYR A 115 7.80 -16.23 8.74
C TYR A 115 6.99 -16.58 9.98
N HIS A 116 5.99 -17.46 9.85
CA HIS A 116 5.13 -17.87 10.94
C HIS A 116 4.53 -19.26 10.70
N PRO A 117 4.40 -20.13 11.72
CA PRO A 117 3.80 -21.46 11.56
C PRO A 117 2.40 -21.43 10.93
N ASP A 118 1.59 -20.41 11.26
CA ASP A 118 0.24 -20.23 10.74
C ASP A 118 0.20 -19.28 9.54
N GLY A 119 1.35 -18.95 8.93
CA GLY A 119 1.47 -17.94 7.87
C GLY A 119 0.55 -18.21 6.70
N LYS A 120 0.46 -19.45 6.24
CA LYS A 120 -0.46 -19.86 5.17
C LYS A 120 -1.91 -19.56 5.54
N GLN A 121 -2.37 -19.99 6.71
CA GLN A 121 -3.73 -19.77 7.17
C GLN A 121 -4.07 -18.29 7.30
N ILE A 122 -3.15 -17.50 7.84
CA ILE A 122 -3.30 -16.04 8.00
C ILE A 122 -3.47 -15.36 6.62
N ILE A 123 -2.58 -15.68 5.67
CA ILE A 123 -2.59 -15.05 4.36
C ILE A 123 -3.82 -15.48 3.54
N GLU A 124 -4.20 -16.75 3.60
CA GLU A 124 -5.40 -17.26 2.92
C GLU A 124 -6.66 -16.61 3.48
N ALA A 125 -6.79 -16.47 4.81
CA ALA A 125 -7.91 -15.79 5.44
C ALA A 125 -7.97 -14.31 5.02
N PHE A 126 -6.85 -13.60 5.03
CA PHE A 126 -6.77 -12.21 4.56
C PHE A 126 -7.19 -12.08 3.09
N VAL A 127 -6.69 -12.95 2.22
CA VAL A 127 -7.03 -12.97 0.79
C VAL A 127 -8.51 -13.29 0.58
N SER A 128 -9.08 -14.23 1.35
CA SER A 128 -10.53 -14.51 1.35
C SER A 128 -11.35 -13.28 1.69
N GLY A 129 -10.95 -12.53 2.72
CA GLY A 129 -11.59 -11.28 3.10
C GLY A 129 -11.54 -10.21 2.00
N VAL A 130 -10.37 -10.02 1.37
CA VAL A 130 -10.22 -9.13 0.20
C VAL A 130 -11.18 -9.54 -0.92
N ASN A 131 -11.20 -10.83 -1.25
CA ASN A 131 -12.04 -11.37 -2.33
C ASN A 131 -13.53 -11.27 -2.04
N ALA A 132 -13.94 -11.45 -0.78
CA ALA A 132 -15.32 -11.27 -0.36
C ALA A 132 -15.82 -9.84 -0.62
N TYR A 133 -14.99 -8.82 -0.34
CA TYR A 133 -15.34 -7.44 -0.68
C TYR A 133 -15.35 -7.20 -2.20
N ILE A 134 -14.41 -7.76 -2.94
CA ILE A 134 -14.40 -7.66 -4.42
C ILE A 134 -15.68 -8.26 -5.01
N GLU A 135 -16.11 -9.42 -4.54
CA GLU A 135 -17.37 -10.05 -4.99
C GLU A 135 -18.60 -9.21 -4.65
N GLU A 136 -18.63 -8.61 -3.47
CA GLU A 136 -19.72 -7.72 -3.07
C GLU A 136 -19.83 -6.50 -3.98
N ILE A 137 -18.72 -5.82 -4.23
CA ILE A 137 -18.72 -4.59 -5.03
C ILE A 137 -19.03 -4.86 -6.51
N LEU A 138 -18.63 -6.01 -7.04
CA LEU A 138 -18.95 -6.42 -8.41
C LEU A 138 -20.45 -6.68 -8.63
N LYS A 139 -21.18 -7.07 -7.58
CA LYS A 139 -22.65 -7.18 -7.62
C LYS A 139 -23.35 -5.81 -7.69
N THR A 140 -22.64 -4.75 -7.34
CA THR A 140 -23.17 -3.37 -7.33
C THR A 140 -22.24 -2.39 -8.07
N PRO A 141 -22.10 -2.51 -9.41
CA PRO A 141 -21.10 -1.73 -10.18
C PRO A 141 -21.21 -0.21 -10.03
N LYS A 142 -22.41 0.28 -9.71
CA LYS A 142 -22.63 1.72 -9.44
C LYS A 142 -21.83 2.23 -8.23
N LYS A 143 -21.51 1.36 -7.27
CA LYS A 143 -20.74 1.66 -6.06
C LYS A 143 -19.21 1.51 -6.24
N LEU A 144 -18.73 1.05 -7.40
CA LEU A 144 -17.30 0.99 -7.68
C LEU A 144 -16.66 2.38 -7.44
N PRO A 145 -15.49 2.44 -6.79
CA PRO A 145 -14.73 3.68 -6.64
C PRO A 145 -14.49 4.37 -7.98
N LEU A 146 -14.46 5.70 -7.95
CA LEU A 146 -14.34 6.53 -9.16
C LEU A 146 -13.16 6.13 -10.07
N PRO A 147 -11.95 5.85 -9.57
CA PRO A 147 -10.83 5.49 -10.45
C PRO A 147 -11.09 4.27 -11.35
N PHE A 148 -11.83 3.27 -10.87
CA PHE A 148 -12.23 2.13 -11.72
C PHE A 148 -13.10 2.56 -12.89
N LYS A 149 -14.00 3.51 -12.65
CA LYS A 149 -14.88 4.05 -13.69
C LYS A 149 -14.10 4.91 -14.68
N MET A 150 -13.12 5.67 -14.19
CA MET A 150 -12.28 6.53 -15.01
C MET A 150 -11.39 5.73 -15.96
N LEU A 151 -10.83 4.63 -15.49
CA LEU A 151 -9.98 3.73 -16.28
C LEU A 151 -10.78 2.67 -17.06
N GLY A 152 -12.09 2.54 -16.82
CA GLY A 152 -12.92 1.50 -17.46
C GLY A 152 -12.59 0.08 -17.03
N ILE A 153 -12.00 -0.12 -15.85
CA ILE A 153 -11.54 -1.41 -15.34
C ILE A 153 -12.40 -1.92 -14.18
N LYS A 154 -12.21 -3.21 -13.85
CA LYS A 154 -12.83 -3.84 -12.69
C LYS A 154 -11.78 -4.47 -11.79
N PRO A 155 -12.00 -4.53 -10.46
CA PRO A 155 -11.11 -5.24 -9.56
C PRO A 155 -11.14 -6.74 -9.86
N GLN A 156 -9.99 -7.40 -9.69
CA GLN A 156 -9.84 -8.84 -9.86
C GLN A 156 -9.45 -9.49 -8.55
N LYS A 157 -9.74 -10.78 -8.41
CA LYS A 157 -9.44 -11.55 -7.21
C LYS A 157 -7.94 -11.62 -6.93
N TRP A 158 -7.63 -11.61 -5.65
CA TRP A 158 -6.30 -11.82 -5.12
C TRP A 158 -6.02 -13.30 -4.91
N THR A 159 -4.76 -13.65 -4.93
CA THR A 159 -4.23 -14.96 -4.52
C THR A 159 -3.13 -14.76 -3.48
N PRO A 160 -2.76 -15.77 -2.69
CA PRO A 160 -1.62 -15.71 -1.78
C PRO A 160 -0.32 -15.29 -2.47
N GLU A 161 -0.14 -15.68 -3.73
CA GLU A 161 1.01 -15.28 -4.56
C GLU A 161 1.13 -13.74 -4.69
N VAL A 162 0.01 -13.02 -4.78
CA VAL A 162 0.02 -11.54 -4.84
C VAL A 162 0.61 -10.96 -3.57
N VAL A 163 0.26 -11.51 -2.40
CA VAL A 163 0.79 -11.07 -1.11
C VAL A 163 2.30 -11.25 -1.06
N ILE A 164 2.80 -12.45 -1.40
CA ILE A 164 4.23 -12.76 -1.40
C ILE A 164 4.99 -11.89 -2.42
N SER A 165 4.50 -11.84 -3.67
CA SER A 165 5.17 -11.11 -4.75
C SER A 165 5.20 -9.60 -4.50
N ARG A 166 4.27 -9.05 -3.71
CA ARG A 166 4.25 -7.62 -3.37
C ARG A 166 5.44 -7.20 -2.51
N HIS A 167 5.98 -8.10 -1.69
CA HIS A 167 7.07 -7.79 -0.75
C HIS A 167 8.48 -7.83 -1.36
N GLN A 168 8.65 -8.30 -2.58
CA GLN A 168 9.98 -8.40 -3.22
C GLN A 168 10.68 -7.05 -3.42
N GLY A 169 10.00 -5.95 -3.23
CA GLY A 169 10.55 -4.61 -3.34
C GLY A 169 11.39 -4.12 -2.14
N LEU A 170 11.55 -4.91 -1.09
CA LEU A 170 12.25 -4.48 0.14
C LEU A 170 13.79 -4.53 0.04
N LEU A 171 14.36 -5.16 -0.98
CA LEU A 171 15.80 -5.18 -1.20
C LEU A 171 16.28 -3.80 -1.68
N GLY A 172 16.93 -3.05 -0.80
CA GLY A 172 17.28 -1.64 -1.06
C GLY A 172 18.72 -1.38 -1.46
N ASN A 173 19.66 -2.31 -1.15
CA ASN A 173 21.09 -2.10 -1.25
C ASN A 173 21.72 -2.49 -2.60
N ILE A 174 20.98 -3.08 -3.52
CA ILE A 174 21.52 -3.66 -4.77
C ILE A 174 22.25 -2.63 -5.65
N GLY A 175 21.80 -1.37 -5.66
CA GLY A 175 22.50 -0.29 -6.37
C GLY A 175 23.84 0.04 -5.76
N GLN A 176 23.93 0.06 -4.43
CA GLN A 176 25.17 0.31 -3.71
C GLN A 176 26.17 -0.84 -3.91
N GLU A 177 25.70 -2.07 -3.86
CA GLU A 177 26.55 -3.25 -4.12
C GLU A 177 27.15 -3.22 -5.51
N LEU A 178 26.36 -2.85 -6.54
CA LEU A 178 26.89 -2.70 -7.90
C LEU A 178 27.93 -1.57 -8.00
N GLN A 179 27.72 -0.44 -7.31
CA GLN A 179 28.69 0.66 -7.28
C GLN A 179 29.98 0.25 -6.62
N ILE A 180 29.93 -0.47 -5.50
CA ILE A 180 31.12 -1.03 -4.84
C ILE A 180 31.83 -2.02 -5.78
N GLY A 181 31.07 -2.92 -6.41
CA GLY A 181 31.61 -3.86 -7.38
C GLY A 181 32.35 -3.18 -8.54
N ARG A 182 31.80 -2.09 -9.08
CA ARG A 182 32.45 -1.24 -10.11
C ARG A 182 33.73 -0.62 -9.57
N ALA A 183 33.69 -0.06 -8.37
CA ALA A 183 34.88 0.52 -7.74
C ALA A 183 35.97 -0.51 -7.53
N VAL A 184 35.63 -1.71 -7.06
CA VAL A 184 36.58 -2.82 -6.89
C VAL A 184 37.19 -3.26 -8.25
N ALA A 185 36.36 -3.31 -9.29
CA ALA A 185 36.83 -3.68 -10.64
C ALA A 185 37.89 -2.69 -11.20
N ILE A 186 37.80 -1.41 -10.84
CA ILE A 186 38.71 -0.35 -11.31
C ILE A 186 39.92 -0.18 -10.38
N LEU A 187 39.67 -0.07 -9.06
CA LEU A 187 40.67 0.36 -8.08
C LEU A 187 41.31 -0.80 -7.31
N GLY A 188 40.68 -1.96 -7.34
CA GLY A 188 40.99 -3.10 -6.50
C GLY A 188 40.47 -2.99 -5.07
N GLU A 189 40.33 -4.14 -4.41
CA GLU A 189 39.74 -4.29 -3.08
C GLU A 189 40.43 -3.40 -2.02
N LYS A 190 41.75 -3.43 -1.97
CA LYS A 190 42.52 -2.66 -0.99
C LYS A 190 42.21 -1.17 -1.04
N LYS A 191 42.19 -0.60 -2.26
CA LYS A 191 41.94 0.84 -2.43
C LYS A 191 40.53 1.24 -2.10
N VAL A 192 39.55 0.39 -2.40
CA VAL A 192 38.14 0.63 -2.04
C VAL A 192 37.96 0.57 -0.53
N ASN A 193 38.58 -0.37 0.19
CA ASN A 193 38.55 -0.42 1.66
C ASN A 193 39.24 0.80 2.30
N GLU A 194 40.25 1.40 1.67
CA GLU A 194 40.86 2.64 2.15
C GLU A 194 39.93 3.86 1.95
N LEU A 195 39.08 3.85 0.93
CA LEU A 195 38.22 5.00 0.56
C LEU A 195 36.84 4.94 1.17
N LEU A 196 36.32 3.76 1.46
CA LEU A 196 34.99 3.56 2.01
C LEU A 196 35.05 3.12 3.46
N TRP A 197 34.21 3.70 4.28
CA TRP A 197 34.03 3.25 5.66
C TRP A 197 32.82 2.34 5.77
N PHE A 198 33.07 1.12 6.22
CA PHE A 198 32.03 0.12 6.44
C PHE A 198 31.73 -0.02 7.94
N HIS A 199 30.49 0.01 8.29
CA HIS A 199 30.05 -0.13 9.69
C HIS A 199 29.00 -1.24 9.79
N PRO A 200 29.00 -2.08 10.82
CA PRO A 200 29.89 -2.12 12.02
C PRO A 200 31.20 -2.91 11.82
N LYS A 201 31.41 -3.51 10.68
CA LYS A 201 32.61 -4.30 10.37
C LYS A 201 33.00 -4.12 8.91
N GLU A 202 34.27 -4.28 8.62
CA GLU A 202 34.76 -4.32 7.25
C GLU A 202 34.28 -5.59 6.54
N PRO A 203 33.53 -5.49 5.44
CA PRO A 203 33.10 -6.63 4.65
C PRO A 203 34.25 -7.15 3.78
N LYS A 204 34.19 -8.41 3.37
CA LYS A 204 34.99 -8.92 2.27
C LYS A 204 34.36 -8.47 0.96
N ILE A 205 35.01 -7.56 0.22
CA ILE A 205 34.51 -6.96 -1.04
C ILE A 205 35.19 -7.53 -2.27
N GLU A 206 35.47 -8.81 -2.27
CA GLU A 206 36.10 -9.51 -3.39
C GLU A 206 35.11 -9.79 -4.51
N LEU A 207 35.48 -9.46 -5.76
CA LEU A 207 34.68 -9.86 -6.92
C LEU A 207 34.91 -11.33 -7.25
N ASP A 208 33.85 -12.12 -7.42
CA ASP A 208 33.94 -13.48 -7.91
C ASP A 208 34.65 -13.49 -9.28
N LYS A 209 35.60 -14.42 -9.45
CA LYS A 209 36.40 -14.57 -10.70
C LYS A 209 35.56 -14.91 -11.93
N LYS A 210 34.35 -15.42 -11.73
CA LYS A 210 33.39 -15.74 -12.79
C LYS A 210 32.64 -14.52 -13.32
N ILE A 211 32.67 -13.37 -12.59
CA ILE A 211 32.02 -12.17 -13.03
C ILE A 211 32.71 -11.58 -14.25
N ASN A 212 31.95 -11.43 -15.34
CA ASN A 212 32.43 -10.62 -16.47
C ASN A 212 32.42 -9.15 -16.06
N LYS A 213 33.63 -8.60 -15.82
CA LYS A 213 33.80 -7.23 -15.35
C LYS A 213 33.20 -6.16 -16.30
N GLN A 214 33.09 -6.44 -17.59
CA GLN A 214 32.51 -5.52 -18.57
C GLN A 214 31.03 -5.30 -18.28
N LEU A 215 30.28 -6.35 -17.89
CA LEU A 215 28.87 -6.26 -17.56
C LEU A 215 28.60 -5.35 -16.37
N LEU A 216 29.54 -5.17 -15.44
CA LEU A 216 29.38 -4.26 -14.31
C LEU A 216 29.16 -2.81 -14.75
N PHE A 217 29.64 -2.42 -15.94
CA PHE A 217 29.54 -1.06 -16.46
C PHE A 217 28.34 -0.85 -17.39
N GLU A 218 27.57 -1.90 -17.65
CA GLU A 218 26.31 -1.82 -18.37
C GLU A 218 25.16 -1.45 -17.42
N ASN A 219 23.99 -1.10 -17.98
CA ASN A 219 22.80 -0.79 -17.18
C ASN A 219 22.05 -2.06 -16.77
N ILE A 220 22.75 -2.97 -16.07
CA ILE A 220 22.22 -4.29 -15.68
C ILE A 220 21.07 -4.21 -14.67
N LEU A 221 20.95 -3.08 -13.95
CA LEU A 221 19.88 -2.87 -12.96
C LEU A 221 18.64 -2.16 -13.55
N LYS A 222 18.61 -1.88 -14.86
CA LYS A 222 17.45 -1.25 -15.49
C LYS A 222 16.14 -1.97 -15.14
N PRO A 223 16.01 -3.32 -15.32
CA PRO A 223 14.78 -4.03 -14.97
C PRO A 223 14.42 -3.94 -13.49
N TYR A 224 15.42 -3.89 -12.60
CA TYR A 224 15.21 -3.70 -11.17
C TYR A 224 14.61 -2.32 -10.85
N PHE A 225 15.16 -1.27 -11.43
CA PHE A 225 14.64 0.09 -11.21
C PHE A 225 13.30 0.31 -11.90
N ASP A 226 13.09 -0.29 -13.07
CA ASP A 226 11.84 -0.14 -13.81
C ASP A 226 10.64 -0.71 -13.04
N PHE A 227 10.76 -1.88 -12.40
CA PHE A 227 9.65 -2.43 -11.64
C PHE A 227 9.36 -1.70 -10.33
N ARG A 228 10.31 -0.91 -9.83
CA ARG A 228 10.18 -0.12 -8.58
C ARG A 228 9.70 1.32 -8.80
N LYS A 229 9.59 1.78 -10.03
CA LYS A 229 9.07 3.12 -10.32
C LYS A 229 7.65 3.30 -9.80
N ASP A 230 7.30 4.54 -9.46
CA ASP A 230 5.92 4.89 -9.14
C ASP A 230 5.02 4.67 -10.36
N VAL A 231 3.79 4.22 -10.12
CA VAL A 231 2.77 4.11 -11.15
C VAL A 231 2.18 5.51 -11.39
N LYS A 232 2.28 5.98 -12.61
CA LYS A 232 1.74 7.29 -13.02
C LYS A 232 0.57 7.09 -13.96
N PHE A 233 -0.50 7.83 -13.69
CA PHE A 233 -1.67 7.89 -14.55
C PHE A 233 -1.67 9.18 -15.33
N GLU A 234 -1.96 9.07 -16.61
CA GLU A 234 -2.04 10.20 -17.54
C GLU A 234 -3.47 10.35 -18.05
N LYS A 235 -3.79 11.48 -18.66
CA LYS A 235 -5.12 11.75 -19.19
C LYS A 235 -5.54 10.69 -20.23
N GLU A 236 -4.60 10.23 -21.02
CA GLU A 236 -4.77 9.27 -22.10
C GLU A 236 -5.13 7.85 -21.57
N ASP A 237 -4.82 7.56 -20.31
CA ASP A 237 -5.19 6.29 -19.67
C ASP A 237 -6.69 6.23 -19.33
N LEU A 238 -7.36 7.37 -19.31
CA LEU A 238 -8.77 7.47 -18.96
C LEU A 238 -9.65 7.13 -20.16
N ILE A 239 -10.83 6.55 -19.91
CA ILE A 239 -11.82 6.42 -20.97
C ILE A 239 -12.29 7.80 -21.44
N GLU A 240 -12.67 7.90 -22.71
CA GLU A 240 -12.94 9.16 -23.45
C GLU A 240 -13.77 10.16 -22.65
N ARG A 241 -14.89 9.74 -22.06
CA ARG A 241 -15.77 10.64 -21.29
C ARG A 241 -15.11 11.33 -20.09
N TYR A 242 -13.96 10.84 -19.59
CA TYR A 242 -13.21 11.43 -18.49
C TYR A 242 -11.95 12.15 -18.93
N GLN A 243 -11.69 12.23 -20.24
CA GLN A 243 -10.56 12.96 -20.78
C GLN A 243 -10.82 14.47 -20.86
N ASP A 244 -12.08 14.91 -20.92
CA ASP A 244 -12.41 16.33 -20.93
C ASP A 244 -12.44 16.92 -19.52
N LYS A 245 -11.73 18.04 -19.32
CA LYS A 245 -11.63 18.71 -18.01
C LYS A 245 -12.99 19.15 -17.47
N GLU A 246 -13.92 19.54 -18.33
CA GLU A 246 -15.26 19.97 -17.95
C GLU A 246 -16.12 18.84 -17.36
N SER A 247 -15.92 17.60 -17.82
CA SER A 247 -16.69 16.44 -17.35
C SER A 247 -16.39 16.02 -15.91
N LEU A 248 -15.24 16.46 -15.36
CA LEU A 248 -14.78 16.07 -14.04
C LEU A 248 -15.09 17.08 -12.94
N GLY A 249 -15.50 18.30 -13.28
CA GLY A 249 -15.67 19.39 -12.29
C GLY A 249 -14.36 19.72 -11.51
N ILE A 250 -13.21 19.23 -11.99
CA ILE A 250 -11.90 19.32 -11.31
C ILE A 250 -11.04 20.38 -11.99
N THR A 251 -11.58 21.58 -12.16
CA THR A 251 -10.81 22.67 -12.79
C THR A 251 -9.67 23.21 -11.93
N ASN A 252 -9.60 22.90 -10.63
CA ASN A 252 -8.63 23.50 -9.72
C ASN A 252 -7.69 22.54 -9.00
N PHE A 253 -7.86 21.20 -9.11
CA PHE A 253 -7.03 20.22 -8.36
C PHE A 253 -5.72 19.82 -9.05
N ILE A 254 -5.54 20.14 -10.33
CA ILE A 254 -4.36 19.68 -11.11
C ILE A 254 -3.24 20.71 -11.16
N ASN A 255 -3.48 21.96 -10.74
CA ASN A 255 -2.47 23.02 -10.76
C ASN A 255 -1.67 23.18 -9.45
N ASP A 256 -2.07 22.58 -8.37
CA ASP A 256 -1.18 22.38 -7.24
C ASP A 256 -0.27 21.16 -7.55
N LYS A 257 0.78 21.44 -8.26
CA LYS A 257 2.03 20.72 -8.03
C LYS A 257 2.42 21.02 -6.57
N ALA A 258 1.83 20.34 -5.64
CA ALA A 258 2.53 19.99 -4.45
C ALA A 258 3.72 19.15 -4.93
N GLU A 259 4.81 19.81 -5.27
CA GLU A 259 6.13 19.24 -5.07
C GLU A 259 6.23 19.00 -3.57
N ASP A 260 5.48 18.02 -3.09
CA ASP A 260 5.75 17.35 -1.85
C ASP A 260 7.06 16.60 -2.05
N SER A 261 8.13 17.38 -2.03
CA SER A 261 9.44 16.89 -1.61
C SER A 261 9.37 16.55 -0.11
N LEU A 262 8.32 15.86 0.30
CA LEU A 262 8.30 15.09 1.52
C LEU A 262 9.36 14.00 1.33
N GLN A 263 10.58 14.35 1.71
CA GLN A 263 11.55 13.34 2.09
C GLN A 263 10.88 12.55 3.20
N ILE A 264 10.27 11.43 2.82
CA ILE A 264 9.71 10.47 3.75
C ILE A 264 10.92 9.90 4.48
N GLY A 265 11.30 10.55 5.60
CA GLY A 265 12.24 9.99 6.55
C GLY A 265 11.51 8.93 7.37
N SER A 266 12.10 7.77 7.54
CA SER A 266 11.69 6.82 8.56
C SER A 266 12.47 7.13 9.84
N ASN A 267 11.78 7.62 10.85
CA ASN A 267 12.39 7.93 12.15
C ASN A 267 11.96 6.88 13.18
N ASN A 268 12.90 6.04 13.58
CA ASN A 268 12.70 5.08 14.67
C ASN A 268 13.35 5.62 15.94
N TRP A 269 12.66 5.51 17.07
CA TRP A 269 13.23 5.84 18.35
C TRP A 269 12.79 4.87 19.44
N VAL A 270 13.66 4.67 20.42
CA VAL A 270 13.40 3.84 21.60
C VAL A 270 13.77 4.66 22.84
N VAL A 271 12.85 4.71 23.80
CA VAL A 271 13.09 5.29 25.12
C VAL A 271 13.15 4.18 26.14
N SER A 272 14.30 3.99 26.77
CA SER A 272 14.48 2.99 27.83
C SER A 272 13.55 3.26 29.01
N GLY A 273 13.02 2.20 29.63
CA GLY A 273 12.20 2.29 30.85
C GLY A 273 12.86 3.02 32.02
N SER A 274 14.20 3.09 32.07
CA SER A 274 14.92 3.90 33.08
C SER A 274 14.68 5.40 32.91
N LYS A 275 14.20 5.83 31.74
CA LYS A 275 13.96 7.25 31.41
C LYS A 275 12.47 7.61 31.35
N THR A 276 11.57 6.67 31.61
CA THR A 276 10.13 6.86 31.65
C THR A 276 9.59 6.86 33.08
N LYS A 277 8.46 7.54 33.32
CA LYS A 277 7.83 7.58 34.65
C LYS A 277 7.29 6.24 35.10
N ASP A 278 6.75 5.47 34.17
CA ASP A 278 6.13 4.16 34.38
C ASP A 278 7.11 3.00 34.25
N LYS A 279 8.40 3.29 33.99
CA LYS A 279 9.47 2.31 33.78
C LYS A 279 9.28 1.37 32.59
N ASN A 280 8.33 1.67 31.69
CA ASN A 280 8.11 0.93 30.48
C ASN A 280 9.01 1.47 29.35
N THR A 281 9.48 0.56 28.49
CA THR A 281 10.19 0.92 27.26
C THR A 281 9.18 1.33 26.19
N TYR A 282 9.38 2.52 25.61
CA TYR A 282 8.58 3.00 24.47
C TYR A 282 9.38 2.91 23.18
N MET A 283 8.74 2.44 22.13
CA MET A 283 9.30 2.37 20.79
C MET A 283 8.30 2.95 19.80
N ALA A 284 8.79 3.81 18.90
CA ALA A 284 8.05 4.31 17.76
C ALA A 284 8.79 3.95 16.46
N ASN A 285 8.00 3.62 15.44
CA ASN A 285 8.48 3.23 14.13
C ASN A 285 7.71 4.01 13.05
#